data_7c2eb775ac14dae303645cb6cce8bcba
#
_entry.id   7c2eb775ac14dae303645cb6cce8bcba
#
_cell.length_a   1.000
_cell.length_b   1.000
_cell.length_c   1.000
_cell.angle_alpha   90.00
_cell.angle_beta   90.00
_cell.angle_gamma   90.00
#
_symmetry.space_group_name_H-M   'P 1'
#
loop_
_entity.id
_entity.type
_entity.pdbx_description
1 polymer ?
#
loop_
_entity_poly.entity_id
_entity_poly.type
_entity_poly.pdbx_seq_one_letter_code
_entity_poly.pdbx_strand_id
1 'polypeptide(L)'
;MDTFVPTGRYKRTDLANIGTNVWTFEPVLALSHFDPKGGPELSVKLMYDFNTKNKATDYRSGQAAHVDFATSYNFNPVTIGVTGYYFKQTTDDKQDGLKVGADGNKGEALALGPLIRYQLGKVPITAQWQHEIFSDNRTQGNSFWLKAAFRF
;
A
#
# COMPACT_ATOMS: atom_id res chain seq x y z
N MET A 1 -12.85 -2.06 5.60
CA MET A 1 -13.09 -1.41 4.29
C MET A 1 -12.63 0.02 4.40
N ASP A 2 -11.70 0.45 3.58
CA ASP A 2 -11.21 1.82 3.54
C ASP A 2 -11.89 2.56 2.38
N THR A 3 -12.07 3.88 2.53
CA THR A 3 -12.71 4.71 1.51
C THR A 3 -11.89 5.99 1.35
N PHE A 4 -11.37 6.21 0.17
CA PHE A 4 -10.62 7.42 -0.17
C PHE A 4 -11.56 8.41 -0.84
N VAL A 5 -11.70 9.57 -0.20
CA VAL A 5 -12.66 10.61 -0.60
C VAL A 5 -11.91 11.72 -1.32
N PRO A 6 -12.38 12.21 -2.49
CA PRO A 6 -11.71 13.25 -3.26
C PRO A 6 -11.93 14.65 -2.67
N THR A 7 -11.46 14.89 -1.46
CA THR A 7 -11.55 16.20 -0.78
C THR A 7 -10.37 17.13 -1.08
N GLY A 8 -9.31 16.61 -1.70
CA GLY A 8 -8.14 17.40 -2.10
C GLY A 8 -8.46 18.37 -3.24
N ARG A 9 -7.78 19.53 -3.25
CA ARG A 9 -7.90 20.49 -4.35
C ARG A 9 -7.48 19.84 -5.66
N TYR A 10 -8.32 19.96 -6.68
CA TYR A 10 -8.08 19.47 -8.01
C TYR A 10 -8.38 20.56 -9.05
N LYS A 11 -7.45 20.78 -10.00
CA LYS A 11 -7.64 21.62 -11.17
C LYS A 11 -7.11 20.89 -12.40
N ARG A 12 -7.94 20.77 -13.44
CA ARG A 12 -7.57 20.09 -14.69
C ARG A 12 -6.33 20.69 -15.38
N THR A 13 -6.08 21.99 -15.18
CA THR A 13 -4.98 22.73 -15.80
C THR A 13 -3.67 22.69 -15.04
N ASP A 14 -3.67 22.18 -13.80
CA ASP A 14 -2.46 22.09 -12.99
C ASP A 14 -1.66 20.85 -13.38
N LEU A 15 -0.33 20.99 -13.51
CA LEU A 15 0.58 19.87 -13.83
C LEU A 15 0.62 18.81 -12.72
N ALA A 16 0.39 19.20 -11.48
CA ALA A 16 0.29 18.31 -10.35
C ALA A 16 -0.88 18.71 -9.45
N ASN A 17 -1.64 17.73 -9.00
CA ASN A 17 -2.78 17.94 -8.11
C ASN A 17 -2.57 17.20 -6.79
N ILE A 18 -3.00 17.82 -5.68
CA ILE A 18 -3.00 17.18 -4.35
C ILE A 18 -4.10 16.12 -4.28
N GLY A 19 -5.25 16.37 -4.93
CA GLY A 19 -6.37 15.44 -5.00
C GLY A 19 -6.44 14.69 -6.32
N THR A 20 -6.83 13.42 -6.29
CA THR A 20 -7.01 12.58 -7.50
C THR A 20 -8.35 12.80 -8.18
N ASN A 21 -9.30 13.46 -7.51
CA ASN A 21 -10.69 13.70 -7.99
C ASN A 21 -11.46 12.40 -8.33
N VAL A 22 -11.12 11.30 -7.66
CA VAL A 22 -11.81 10.01 -7.77
C VAL A 22 -12.11 9.46 -6.38
N TRP A 23 -13.17 8.68 -6.26
CA TRP A 23 -13.43 7.84 -5.11
C TRP A 23 -12.73 6.50 -5.31
N THR A 24 -12.10 5.99 -4.25
CA THR A 24 -11.60 4.62 -4.21
C THR A 24 -12.23 3.90 -3.02
N PHE A 25 -12.80 2.73 -3.26
CA PHE A 25 -13.34 1.84 -2.24
C PHE A 25 -12.41 0.62 -2.15
N GLU A 26 -11.85 0.38 -0.95
CA GLU A 26 -10.87 -0.68 -0.73
C GLU A 26 -11.37 -1.64 0.35
N PRO A 27 -12.00 -2.78 -0.01
CA PRO A 27 -12.17 -3.89 0.93
C PRO A 27 -10.81 -4.42 1.38
N VAL A 28 -10.73 -4.69 2.69
CA VAL A 28 -9.50 -5.11 3.36
C VAL A 28 -9.76 -6.38 4.15
N LEU A 29 -8.91 -7.40 3.96
CA LEU A 29 -8.81 -8.58 4.81
C LEU A 29 -7.42 -8.63 5.43
N ALA A 30 -7.33 -8.52 6.75
CA ALA A 30 -6.08 -8.60 7.49
C ALA A 30 -6.06 -9.84 8.38
N LEU A 31 -4.98 -10.61 8.28
CA LEU A 31 -4.73 -11.80 9.09
C LEU A 31 -3.38 -11.65 9.76
N SER A 32 -3.30 -11.94 11.07
CA SER A 32 -2.04 -11.92 11.81
C SER A 32 -1.98 -13.09 12.78
N HIS A 33 -0.79 -13.68 12.87
CA HIS A 33 -0.43 -14.67 13.86
C HIS A 33 0.77 -14.17 14.66
N PHE A 34 0.67 -14.17 15.97
CA PHE A 34 1.75 -13.82 16.88
C PHE A 34 1.56 -14.52 18.22
N ASP A 35 2.67 -14.87 18.89
CA ASP A 35 2.67 -15.38 20.26
C ASP A 35 3.13 -14.24 21.21
N PRO A 36 2.33 -13.86 22.23
CA PRO A 36 2.72 -12.84 23.21
C PRO A 36 3.98 -13.19 24.00
N LYS A 37 4.34 -14.47 24.09
CA LYS A 37 5.56 -14.95 24.78
C LYS A 37 6.83 -14.83 23.94
N GLY A 38 6.68 -14.48 22.65
CA GLY A 38 7.75 -14.44 21.67
C GLY A 38 7.70 -15.62 20.70
N GLY A 39 8.47 -15.54 19.62
CA GLY A 39 8.48 -16.55 18.59
C GLY A 39 8.13 -16.02 17.20
N PRO A 40 7.74 -16.89 16.27
CA PRO A 40 7.43 -16.51 14.90
C PRO A 40 6.15 -15.66 14.82
N GLU A 41 6.18 -14.63 14.00
CA GLU A 41 5.04 -13.77 13.69
C GLU A 41 4.83 -13.74 12.18
N LEU A 42 3.58 -13.72 11.76
CA LEU A 42 3.17 -13.58 10.36
C LEU A 42 1.98 -12.62 10.27
N SER A 43 2.04 -11.69 9.34
CA SER A 43 0.94 -10.79 9.01
C SER A 43 0.76 -10.68 7.50
N VAL A 44 -0.48 -10.74 7.05
CA VAL A 44 -0.87 -10.54 5.65
C VAL A 44 -2.09 -9.63 5.61
N LYS A 45 -2.06 -8.65 4.70
CA LYS A 45 -3.18 -7.75 4.42
C LYS A 45 -3.49 -7.83 2.93
N LEU A 46 -4.71 -8.25 2.59
CA LEU A 46 -5.21 -8.33 1.23
C LEU A 46 -6.17 -7.18 0.99
N MET A 47 -5.98 -6.46 -0.10
CA MET A 47 -6.74 -5.27 -0.47
C MET A 47 -7.06 -5.28 -1.96
N TYR A 48 -8.15 -4.62 -2.32
CA TYR A 48 -8.51 -4.43 -3.72
C TYR A 48 -9.16 -3.07 -3.93
N ASP A 49 -8.58 -2.26 -4.81
CA ASP A 49 -9.04 -0.91 -5.12
C ASP A 49 -10.11 -0.90 -6.20
N PHE A 50 -11.29 -0.40 -5.87
CA PHE A 50 -12.35 -0.05 -6.82
C PHE A 50 -12.33 1.45 -7.08
N ASN A 51 -11.73 1.85 -8.19
CA ASN A 51 -11.58 3.24 -8.59
C ASN A 51 -12.78 3.73 -9.42
N THR A 52 -13.32 4.91 -9.06
CA THR A 52 -14.31 5.59 -9.89
C THR A 52 -13.64 6.44 -10.97
N LYS A 53 -14.44 6.94 -11.91
CA LYS A 53 -13.97 7.82 -12.97
C LYS A 53 -13.74 9.25 -12.47
N ASN A 54 -12.64 9.88 -12.87
CA ASN A 54 -12.45 11.31 -12.76
C ASN A 54 -13.32 12.04 -13.79
N LYS A 55 -14.39 12.67 -13.31
CA LYS A 55 -15.37 13.33 -14.18
C LYS A 55 -14.83 14.57 -14.89
N ALA A 56 -13.76 15.18 -14.38
CA ALA A 56 -13.17 16.38 -15.00
C ALA A 56 -12.31 16.05 -16.23
N THR A 57 -11.79 14.84 -16.31
CA THR A 57 -10.91 14.41 -17.41
C THR A 57 -11.44 13.20 -18.17
N ASP A 58 -12.57 12.61 -17.75
CA ASP A 58 -13.07 11.33 -18.24
C ASP A 58 -12.08 10.16 -18.12
N TYR A 59 -11.08 10.30 -17.24
CA TYR A 59 -10.09 9.27 -16.99
C TYR A 59 -10.57 8.33 -15.87
N ARG A 60 -10.36 7.04 -16.05
CA ARG A 60 -10.59 6.02 -15.05
C ARG A 60 -9.34 5.17 -14.88
N SER A 61 -8.71 5.28 -13.73
CA SER A 61 -7.64 4.35 -13.34
C SER A 61 -8.19 2.94 -13.21
N GLY A 62 -7.40 1.97 -13.63
CA GLY A 62 -7.76 0.57 -13.47
C GLY A 62 -7.93 0.18 -12.00
N GLN A 63 -8.58 -0.94 -11.78
CA GLN A 63 -8.71 -1.57 -10.47
C GLN A 63 -7.38 -2.24 -10.10
N ALA A 64 -7.05 -2.31 -8.81
CA ALA A 64 -5.76 -2.86 -8.38
C ALA A 64 -5.92 -3.80 -7.18
N ALA A 65 -5.13 -4.87 -7.17
CA ALA A 65 -4.95 -5.74 -6.03
C ALA A 65 -3.66 -5.35 -5.29
N HIS A 66 -3.72 -5.37 -3.96
CA HIS A 66 -2.58 -5.14 -3.09
C HIS A 66 -2.44 -6.27 -2.08
N VAL A 67 -1.21 -6.64 -1.79
CA VAL A 67 -0.89 -7.59 -0.71
C VAL A 67 0.24 -7.00 0.10
N ASP A 68 0.00 -6.65 1.36
CA ASP A 68 1.07 -6.34 2.31
C ASP A 68 1.36 -7.59 3.12
N PHE A 69 2.63 -7.85 3.41
CA PHE A 69 3.04 -8.97 4.23
C PHE A 69 4.23 -8.63 5.13
N ALA A 70 4.29 -9.30 6.27
CA ALA A 70 5.44 -9.27 7.16
C ALA A 70 5.62 -10.65 7.80
N THR A 71 6.86 -11.10 7.89
CA THR A 71 7.26 -12.25 8.69
C THR A 71 8.40 -11.84 9.59
N SER A 72 8.33 -12.21 10.87
CA SER A 72 9.31 -11.81 11.86
C SER A 72 9.45 -12.84 12.97
N TYR A 73 10.50 -12.67 13.77
CA TYR A 73 10.70 -13.44 14.97
C TYR A 73 10.91 -12.50 16.17
N ASN A 74 10.11 -12.73 17.20
CA ASN A 74 10.11 -11.94 18.42
C ASN A 74 11.03 -12.60 19.47
N PHE A 75 12.15 -11.94 19.76
CA PHE A 75 13.14 -12.35 20.77
C PHE A 75 12.94 -11.64 22.12
N ASN A 76 11.88 -10.86 22.27
CA ASN A 76 11.55 -10.05 23.44
C ASN A 76 12.78 -9.46 24.17
N PRO A 77 13.05 -8.14 24.13
CA PRO A 77 12.14 -7.08 23.66
C PRO A 77 12.29 -6.70 22.17
N VAL A 78 13.12 -7.39 21.40
CA VAL A 78 13.41 -7.09 19.99
C VAL A 78 12.69 -8.09 19.09
N THR A 79 12.05 -7.57 18.03
CA THR A 79 11.53 -8.38 16.92
C THR A 79 12.28 -7.99 15.65
N ILE A 80 12.73 -8.96 14.88
CA ILE A 80 13.44 -8.77 13.61
C ILE A 80 12.71 -9.56 12.52
N GLY A 81 12.57 -8.98 11.35
CA GLY A 81 11.87 -9.62 10.27
C GLY A 81 12.04 -8.98 8.91
N VAL A 82 11.23 -9.45 7.98
CA VAL A 82 11.13 -8.93 6.61
C VAL A 82 9.67 -8.51 6.38
N THR A 83 9.52 -7.39 5.70
CA THR A 83 8.22 -6.86 5.28
C THR A 83 8.27 -6.54 3.79
N GLY A 84 7.12 -6.52 3.16
CA GLY A 84 7.02 -6.15 1.77
C GLY A 84 5.58 -5.92 1.35
N TYR A 85 5.44 -5.54 0.09
CA TYR A 85 4.15 -5.47 -0.55
C TYR A 85 4.24 -5.89 -2.02
N TYR A 86 3.13 -6.35 -2.53
CA TYR A 86 2.92 -6.57 -3.95
C TYR A 86 1.69 -5.79 -4.40
N PHE A 87 1.85 -5.01 -5.45
CA PHE A 87 0.80 -4.23 -6.09
C PHE A 87 0.63 -4.72 -7.53
N LYS A 88 -0.60 -4.89 -7.97
CA LYS A 88 -0.91 -5.21 -9.36
C LYS A 88 -2.21 -4.58 -9.81
N GLN A 89 -2.13 -3.71 -10.82
CA GLN A 89 -3.31 -3.23 -11.50
C GLN A 89 -3.89 -4.34 -12.38
N THR A 90 -5.15 -4.68 -12.15
CA THR A 90 -5.81 -5.84 -12.75
C THR A 90 -6.65 -5.49 -13.99
N THR A 91 -7.06 -4.23 -14.10
CA THR A 91 -7.83 -3.74 -15.26
C THR A 91 -7.14 -2.55 -15.92
N ASP A 92 -7.45 -2.31 -17.18
CA ASP A 92 -6.86 -1.22 -17.97
C ASP A 92 -7.29 0.16 -17.45
N ASP A 93 -6.38 1.14 -17.52
CA ASP A 93 -6.74 2.54 -17.50
C ASP A 93 -7.55 2.89 -18.76
N LYS A 94 -8.53 3.76 -18.59
CA LYS A 94 -9.39 4.21 -19.69
C LYS A 94 -9.48 5.73 -19.74
N GLN A 95 -9.37 6.28 -20.93
CA GLN A 95 -9.63 7.69 -21.27
C GLN A 95 -10.79 7.75 -22.24
N ASP A 96 -11.85 8.50 -21.93
CA ASP A 96 -13.05 8.61 -22.74
C ASP A 96 -13.68 7.23 -23.12
N GLY A 97 -13.56 6.26 -22.20
CA GLY A 97 -14.03 4.88 -22.38
C GLY A 97 -13.07 3.97 -23.17
N LEU A 98 -12.03 4.51 -23.79
CA LEU A 98 -11.03 3.76 -24.55
C LEU A 98 -9.85 3.38 -23.68
N LYS A 99 -9.22 2.24 -23.95
CA LYS A 99 -8.00 1.78 -23.29
C LYS A 99 -6.84 2.73 -23.56
N VAL A 100 -6.10 3.08 -22.50
CA VAL A 100 -4.89 3.92 -22.57
C VAL A 100 -3.68 3.07 -22.97
N GLY A 101 -2.94 3.53 -24.00
CA GLY A 101 -1.74 2.84 -24.46
C GLY A 101 -1.99 1.42 -24.97
N ALA A 102 -0.93 0.68 -25.22
CA ALA A 102 -0.99 -0.68 -25.77
C ALA A 102 -1.41 -1.71 -24.72
N ASP A 103 -1.00 -1.55 -23.47
CA ASP A 103 -1.15 -2.47 -22.34
C ASP A 103 -2.18 -2.02 -21.29
N GLY A 104 -2.83 -0.85 -21.48
CA GLY A 104 -3.76 -0.26 -20.52
C GLY A 104 -3.05 0.44 -19.38
N ASN A 105 -1.77 0.77 -19.54
CA ASN A 105 -0.93 1.46 -18.54
C ASN A 105 -0.98 0.78 -17.16
N LYS A 106 -1.04 -0.57 -17.15
CA LYS A 106 -1.17 -1.34 -15.92
C LYS A 106 0.10 -1.31 -15.10
N GLY A 107 0.00 -0.77 -13.88
CA GLY A 107 1.11 -0.74 -12.94
C GLY A 107 1.27 -2.06 -12.19
N GLU A 108 2.53 -2.46 -11.96
CA GLU A 108 2.91 -3.59 -11.11
C GLU A 108 4.15 -3.23 -10.29
N ALA A 109 4.22 -3.66 -9.03
CA ALA A 109 5.40 -3.47 -8.20
C ALA A 109 5.51 -4.53 -7.11
N LEU A 110 6.74 -4.86 -6.74
CA LEU A 110 7.09 -5.70 -5.60
C LEU A 110 8.17 -5.00 -4.77
N ALA A 111 7.92 -4.84 -3.49
CA ALA A 111 8.89 -4.30 -2.54
C ALA A 111 9.16 -5.28 -1.42
N LEU A 112 10.42 -5.29 -0.98
CA LEU A 112 10.89 -6.07 0.17
C LEU A 112 11.84 -5.22 1.01
N GLY A 113 11.94 -5.53 2.29
CA GLY A 113 12.94 -4.92 3.16
C GLY A 113 12.86 -5.38 4.61
N PRO A 114 13.86 -4.99 5.42
CA PRO A 114 13.95 -5.36 6.82
C PRO A 114 12.91 -4.62 7.68
N LEU A 115 12.53 -5.28 8.76
CA LEU A 115 11.71 -4.76 9.83
C LEU A 115 12.41 -5.01 11.16
N ILE A 116 12.46 -4.00 12.01
CA ILE A 116 12.84 -4.12 13.41
C ILE A 116 11.78 -3.47 14.29
N ARG A 117 11.38 -4.16 15.36
CA ARG A 117 10.50 -3.61 16.39
C ARG A 117 11.18 -3.77 17.74
N TYR A 118 11.14 -2.71 18.53
CA TYR A 118 11.60 -2.70 19.92
C TYR A 118 10.43 -2.40 20.86
N GLN A 119 10.27 -3.23 21.89
CA GLN A 119 9.24 -3.04 22.92
C GLN A 119 9.78 -2.14 24.04
N LEU A 120 9.47 -0.84 23.99
CA LEU A 120 9.83 0.12 25.02
C LEU A 120 8.71 0.18 26.08
N GLY A 121 8.82 -0.63 27.12
CA GLY A 121 7.76 -0.77 28.11
C GLY A 121 6.45 -1.22 27.47
N LYS A 122 5.41 -0.36 27.49
CA LYS A 122 4.10 -0.63 26.85
C LYS A 122 4.01 -0.13 25.40
N VAL A 123 5.05 0.54 24.91
CA VAL A 123 5.05 1.18 23.58
C VAL A 123 5.93 0.41 22.61
N PRO A 124 5.39 -0.34 21.65
CA PRO A 124 6.18 -0.87 20.56
C PRO A 124 6.57 0.24 19.59
N ILE A 125 7.86 0.30 19.26
CA ILE A 125 8.43 1.18 18.24
C ILE A 125 8.91 0.30 17.11
N THR A 126 8.39 0.51 15.90
CA THR A 126 8.73 -0.28 14.70
C THR A 126 9.37 0.62 13.66
N ALA A 127 10.55 0.23 13.18
CA ALA A 127 11.17 0.80 11.99
C ALA A 127 11.17 -0.24 10.88
N GLN A 128 10.86 0.18 9.67
CA GLN A 128 10.93 -0.65 8.47
C GLN A 128 11.38 0.16 7.26
N TRP A 129 12.12 -0.50 6.41
CA TRP A 129 12.51 -0.01 5.10
C TRP A 129 12.05 -1.00 4.05
N GLN A 130 11.48 -0.50 2.96
CA GLN A 130 11.05 -1.31 1.83
C GLN A 130 11.64 -0.72 0.55
N HIS A 131 12.30 -1.56 -0.22
CA HIS A 131 12.85 -1.23 -1.53
C HIS A 131 12.04 -1.94 -2.61
N GLU A 132 11.55 -1.20 -3.59
CA GLU A 132 10.89 -1.80 -4.76
C GLU A 132 11.94 -2.49 -5.62
N ILE A 133 11.98 -3.82 -5.57
CA ILE A 133 12.90 -4.66 -6.36
C ILE A 133 12.42 -4.86 -7.79
N PHE A 134 11.15 -4.61 -8.04
CA PHE A 134 10.51 -4.64 -9.34
C PHE A 134 9.44 -3.56 -9.41
N SER A 135 9.39 -2.86 -10.56
CA SER A 135 8.34 -1.89 -10.86
C SER A 135 8.13 -1.82 -12.38
N ASP A 136 6.88 -1.88 -12.83
CA ASP A 136 6.45 -1.71 -14.21
C ASP A 136 5.34 -0.68 -14.29
N ASN A 137 5.40 0.20 -15.30
CA ASN A 137 4.47 1.33 -15.52
C ASN A 137 4.27 2.24 -14.29
N ARG A 138 5.27 2.32 -13.40
CA ARG A 138 5.30 3.23 -12.25
C ARG A 138 6.73 3.52 -11.80
N THR A 139 6.89 4.63 -11.07
CA THR A 139 8.20 4.99 -10.50
C THR A 139 8.61 3.99 -9.44
N GLN A 140 9.87 3.55 -9.51
CA GLN A 140 10.50 2.69 -8.51
C GLN A 140 11.08 3.53 -7.37
N GLY A 141 10.98 3.05 -6.13
CA GLY A 141 11.44 3.83 -4.99
C GLY A 141 11.75 3.04 -3.73
N ASN A 142 11.93 3.82 -2.66
CA ASN A 142 12.15 3.32 -1.31
C ASN A 142 11.15 3.96 -0.36
N SER A 143 10.68 3.18 0.62
CA SER A 143 9.80 3.65 1.68
C SER A 143 10.42 3.37 3.05
N PHE A 144 10.43 4.40 3.91
CA PHE A 144 10.83 4.28 5.30
C PHE A 144 9.66 4.58 6.21
N TRP A 145 9.44 3.73 7.19
CA TRP A 145 8.37 3.88 8.16
C TRP A 145 8.92 3.81 9.57
N LEU A 146 8.50 4.77 10.40
CA LEU A 146 8.68 4.72 11.85
C LEU A 146 7.31 4.81 12.51
N LYS A 147 6.95 3.80 13.29
CA LYS A 147 5.64 3.67 13.93
C LYS A 147 5.81 3.50 15.43
N ALA A 148 5.00 4.19 16.22
CA ALA A 148 4.85 3.96 17.65
C ALA A 148 3.35 3.77 17.97
N ALA A 149 3.01 2.74 18.74
CA ALA A 149 1.62 2.46 19.11
C ALA A 149 1.42 2.66 20.62
N PHE A 150 0.47 3.52 20.96
CA PHE A 150 0.11 3.81 22.35
C PHE A 150 -1.24 3.17 22.65
N ARG A 151 -1.34 2.50 23.81
CA ARG A 151 -2.61 2.00 24.35
C ARG A 151 -3.00 2.87 25.54
N PHE A 152 -4.17 3.45 25.47
CA PHE A 152 -4.78 4.25 26.54
C PHE A 152 -5.69 3.38 27.38
#